data_a811c6522b0d3f2ca1f1f1102c6418dc
#
_entry.id   a811c6522b0d3f2ca1f1f1102c6418dc
#
_cell.length_a   1.000
_cell.length_b   1.000
_cell.length_c   1.000
_cell.angle_alpha   90.00
_cell.angle_beta   90.00
_cell.angle_gamma   90.00
#
_symmetry.space_group_name_H-M   'P 1'
#
loop_
_entity.id
_entity.type
_entity.pdbx_description
1 polymer ?
#
loop_
_entity_poly.entity_id
_entity_poly.type
_entity_poly.pdbx_seq_one_letter_code
_entity_poly.pdbx_strand_id
1 'polypeptide(L)'
;MTSIFQRALGPDFGQLHPQLQRRFGFSAADGVACVGRGTMDRVWHGRIFTRPFLALGARRHILITGSGRDIPFTIENYAYRDGFGRETVTFARTFWFDTAQHWDATMIYSAERSAIVDYLGTHQHLAVDLHMTADEQGGLLIRSGEQRFSECGIGLAVPRLITAVAEVRESYDDDLDQFRIEVVVTNRVFGPLFGYRGTFTATYSELTQVPAWVRPVKETARA
;
A
#
# COMPACT_ATOMS: atom_id res chain seq x y z
N MET A 1 7.62 14.51 -14.50
CA MET A 1 6.24 14.67 -13.92
C MET A 1 6.30 14.46 -12.42
N THR A 2 5.30 14.95 -11.68
CA THR A 2 5.27 14.82 -10.21
C THR A 2 4.60 13.51 -9.82
N SER A 3 5.18 12.72 -8.90
CA SER A 3 4.57 11.48 -8.42
C SER A 3 3.26 11.74 -7.66
N ILE A 4 2.43 10.71 -7.51
CA ILE A 4 1.19 10.82 -6.71
C ILE A 4 1.49 11.17 -5.25
N PHE A 5 2.61 10.70 -4.70
CA PHE A 5 3.04 10.96 -3.32
C PHE A 5 3.54 12.39 -3.14
N GLN A 6 4.30 12.93 -4.10
CA GLN A 6 4.69 14.35 -4.09
C GLN A 6 3.46 15.27 -4.14
N ARG A 7 2.44 14.89 -4.90
CA ARG A 7 1.18 15.66 -4.95
C ARG A 7 0.42 15.59 -3.64
N ALA A 8 0.40 14.45 -2.97
CA ALA A 8 -0.32 14.25 -1.72
C ALA A 8 0.35 14.94 -0.52
N LEU A 9 1.69 14.87 -0.45
CA LEU A 9 2.48 15.49 0.62
C LEU A 9 2.75 16.98 0.39
N GLY A 10 2.72 17.43 -0.88
CA GLY A 10 3.06 18.81 -1.19
C GLY A 10 4.46 19.19 -0.69
N PRO A 11 4.61 20.33 0.04
CA PRO A 11 5.89 20.78 0.57
C PRO A 11 6.56 19.80 1.53
N ASP A 12 5.76 19.02 2.27
CA ASP A 12 6.26 18.06 3.27
C ASP A 12 7.03 16.90 2.65
N PHE A 13 6.87 16.67 1.33
CA PHE A 13 7.66 15.66 0.62
C PHE A 13 9.18 15.90 0.74
N GLY A 14 9.60 17.16 0.77
CA GLY A 14 11.02 17.54 0.97
C GLY A 14 11.56 17.27 2.36
N GLN A 15 10.69 17.00 3.35
CA GLN A 15 11.09 16.65 4.72
C GLN A 15 11.39 15.15 4.87
N LEU A 16 10.95 14.33 3.90
CA LEU A 16 11.26 12.89 3.93
C LEU A 16 12.76 12.65 3.78
N HIS A 17 13.23 11.56 4.37
CA HIS A 17 14.58 11.05 4.17
C HIS A 17 14.88 10.86 2.66
N PRO A 18 16.09 11.16 2.14
CA PRO A 18 16.40 11.08 0.70
C PRO A 18 16.06 9.75 0.05
N GLN A 19 16.25 8.63 0.76
CA GLN A 19 15.88 7.31 0.26
C GLN A 19 14.35 7.14 0.13
N LEU A 20 13.56 7.71 1.04
CA LEU A 20 12.10 7.74 0.92
C LEU A 20 11.65 8.67 -0.22
N GLN A 21 12.31 9.83 -0.39
CA GLN A 21 12.05 10.69 -1.53
C GLN A 21 12.30 9.95 -2.85
N ARG A 22 13.39 9.19 -2.96
CA ARG A 22 13.69 8.36 -4.13
C ARG A 22 12.63 7.30 -4.34
N ARG A 23 12.20 6.61 -3.27
CA ARG A 23 11.23 5.51 -3.32
C ARG A 23 9.83 5.96 -3.70
N PHE A 24 9.39 7.12 -3.23
CA PHE A 24 8.06 7.66 -3.46
C PHE A 24 8.00 8.77 -4.51
N GLY A 25 9.15 9.19 -5.04
CA GLY A 25 9.24 10.34 -5.93
C GLY A 25 9.11 10.02 -7.42
N PHE A 26 9.24 8.77 -7.85
CA PHE A 26 9.17 8.44 -9.27
C PHE A 26 7.73 8.37 -9.79
N SER A 27 7.58 8.67 -11.07
CA SER A 27 6.33 8.72 -11.82
C SER A 27 6.38 7.77 -13.03
N ALA A 28 5.27 7.60 -13.71
CA ALA A 28 5.19 6.82 -14.95
C ALA A 28 6.15 7.32 -16.05
N ALA A 29 6.48 8.64 -16.03
CA ALA A 29 7.39 9.23 -17.02
C ALA A 29 8.85 8.86 -16.79
N ASP A 30 9.21 8.43 -15.57
CA ASP A 30 10.59 8.10 -15.23
C ASP A 30 10.98 6.69 -15.70
N GLY A 31 9.99 5.84 -16.07
CA GLY A 31 10.25 4.51 -16.59
C GLY A 31 11.03 3.62 -15.63
N VAL A 32 10.71 3.68 -14.33
CA VAL A 32 11.43 2.96 -13.28
C VAL A 32 10.48 2.07 -12.49
N ALA A 33 10.94 0.87 -12.15
CA ALA A 33 10.36 0.01 -11.13
C ALA A 33 11.24 0.00 -9.88
N CYS A 34 10.63 -0.02 -8.71
CA CYS A 34 11.31 -0.19 -7.43
C CYS A 34 10.93 -1.55 -6.84
N VAL A 35 11.92 -2.39 -6.57
CA VAL A 35 11.73 -3.72 -5.98
C VAL A 35 12.46 -3.81 -4.65
N GLY A 36 11.68 -3.87 -3.58
CA GLY A 36 12.15 -4.09 -2.22
C GLY A 36 12.16 -5.58 -1.87
N ARG A 37 13.25 -6.07 -1.27
CA ARG A 37 13.35 -7.42 -0.73
C ARG A 37 13.89 -7.38 0.68
N GLY A 38 13.32 -8.19 1.55
CA GLY A 38 13.71 -8.23 2.94
C GLY A 38 12.96 -9.26 3.76
N THR A 39 12.88 -9.01 5.05
CA THR A 39 12.26 -9.93 6.01
C THR A 39 11.33 -9.16 6.93
N MET A 40 10.14 -9.70 7.14
CA MET A 40 9.24 -9.22 8.18
C MET A 40 9.56 -9.96 9.47
N ASP A 41 10.11 -9.24 10.46
CA ASP A 41 10.42 -9.78 11.79
C ASP A 41 9.19 -10.42 12.41
N ARG A 42 8.04 -9.84 12.13
CA ARG A 42 6.76 -10.34 12.63
C ARG A 42 5.62 -9.98 11.70
N VAL A 43 4.78 -10.97 11.41
CA VAL A 43 3.44 -10.83 10.84
C VAL A 43 2.45 -11.40 11.82
N TRP A 44 1.40 -10.66 12.17
CA TRP A 44 0.43 -11.09 13.18
C TRP A 44 -1.00 -10.75 12.80
N HIS A 45 -1.93 -11.51 13.37
CA HIS A 45 -3.36 -11.25 13.29
C HIS A 45 -3.93 -11.01 14.69
N GLY A 46 -5.08 -10.34 14.73
CA GLY A 46 -5.88 -10.18 15.91
C GLY A 46 -6.54 -11.50 16.36
N ARG A 47 -7.66 -11.38 17.06
CA ARG A 47 -8.37 -12.51 17.61
C ARG A 47 -8.93 -13.45 16.51
N ILE A 48 -9.10 -14.73 16.86
CA ILE A 48 -9.48 -15.82 15.92
C ILE A 48 -10.76 -15.56 15.11
N PHE A 49 -11.70 -14.78 15.63
CA PHE A 49 -12.95 -14.43 14.94
C PHE A 49 -12.76 -13.50 13.74
N THR A 50 -11.59 -12.87 13.56
CA THR A 50 -11.28 -12.04 12.38
C THR A 50 -10.93 -12.88 11.15
N ARG A 51 -10.56 -14.16 11.32
CA ARG A 51 -10.11 -15.05 10.25
C ARG A 51 -11.06 -15.20 9.06
N PRO A 52 -12.40 -15.32 9.21
CA PRO A 52 -13.29 -15.42 8.07
C PRO A 52 -13.23 -14.20 7.14
N PHE A 53 -13.11 -13.00 7.73
CA PHE A 53 -12.97 -11.74 6.97
C PHE A 53 -11.63 -11.68 6.23
N LEU A 54 -10.55 -12.12 6.90
CA LEU A 54 -9.22 -12.20 6.29
C LEU A 54 -9.22 -13.18 5.12
N ALA A 55 -9.84 -14.36 5.26
CA ALA A 55 -9.91 -15.37 4.22
C ALA A 55 -10.71 -14.90 2.98
N LEU A 56 -11.78 -14.14 3.17
CA LEU A 56 -12.54 -13.57 2.06
C LEU A 56 -11.71 -12.51 1.31
N GLY A 57 -11.00 -11.64 2.05
CA GLY A 57 -10.12 -10.63 1.47
C GLY A 57 -8.90 -11.23 0.75
N ALA A 58 -8.36 -12.33 1.25
CA ALA A 58 -7.18 -12.98 0.68
C ALA A 58 -7.38 -13.47 -0.76
N ARG A 59 -8.59 -13.88 -1.14
CA ARG A 59 -8.92 -14.31 -2.51
C ARG A 59 -8.76 -13.20 -3.56
N ARG A 60 -8.81 -11.93 -3.15
CA ARG A 60 -8.66 -10.75 -4.02
C ARG A 60 -7.40 -9.96 -3.69
N HIS A 61 -6.44 -10.53 -2.99
CA HIS A 61 -5.19 -9.89 -2.53
C HIS A 61 -5.44 -8.63 -1.65
N ILE A 62 -6.57 -8.57 -0.96
CA ILE A 62 -6.90 -7.44 -0.08
C ILE A 62 -6.26 -7.61 1.30
N LEU A 63 -6.06 -8.85 1.76
CA LEU A 63 -5.52 -9.21 3.06
C LEU A 63 -4.77 -10.54 2.96
N ILE A 64 -3.86 -10.77 3.92
CA ILE A 64 -3.18 -12.06 4.10
C ILE A 64 -3.70 -12.78 5.34
N THR A 65 -3.59 -14.10 5.37
CA THR A 65 -4.06 -14.95 6.47
C THR A 65 -2.92 -15.59 7.25
N GLY A 66 -1.70 -15.53 6.73
CA GLY A 66 -0.50 -16.06 7.35
C GLY A 66 -0.03 -15.21 8.53
N SER A 67 0.59 -15.82 9.50
CA SER A 67 1.28 -15.16 10.60
C SER A 67 2.56 -15.92 10.94
N GLY A 68 3.56 -15.21 11.42
CA GLY A 68 4.85 -15.82 11.72
C GLY A 68 5.92 -14.80 12.07
N ARG A 69 7.14 -15.29 12.18
CA ARG A 69 8.36 -14.50 12.36
C ARG A 69 9.31 -14.77 11.21
N ASP A 70 10.17 -13.81 10.94
CA ASP A 70 11.24 -13.93 9.94
C ASP A 70 10.71 -14.35 8.56
N ILE A 71 9.57 -13.74 8.17
CA ILE A 71 8.88 -14.04 6.90
C ILE A 71 9.56 -13.29 5.77
N PRO A 72 10.12 -14.00 4.76
CA PRO A 72 10.66 -13.35 3.58
C PRO A 72 9.58 -12.51 2.89
N PHE A 73 9.97 -11.34 2.41
CA PHE A 73 9.05 -10.33 1.93
C PHE A 73 9.58 -9.67 0.66
N THR A 74 8.68 -9.40 -0.27
CA THR A 74 8.94 -8.59 -1.45
C THR A 74 7.88 -7.51 -1.57
N ILE A 75 8.29 -6.29 -1.90
CA ILE A 75 7.41 -5.18 -2.23
C ILE A 75 7.85 -4.56 -3.55
N GLU A 76 6.97 -4.56 -4.53
CA GLU A 76 7.25 -4.05 -5.86
C GLU A 76 6.36 -2.84 -6.14
N ASN A 77 6.96 -1.75 -6.61
CA ASN A 77 6.29 -0.50 -6.91
C ASN A 77 6.46 -0.18 -8.39
N TYR A 78 5.34 -0.02 -9.07
CA TYR A 78 5.26 0.28 -10.49
C TYR A 78 4.41 1.51 -10.73
N ALA A 79 5.02 2.55 -11.32
CA ALA A 79 4.30 3.75 -11.74
C ALA A 79 3.93 3.64 -13.23
N TYR A 80 2.67 3.92 -13.57
CA TYR A 80 2.18 3.86 -14.95
C TYR A 80 0.95 4.76 -15.13
N ARG A 81 0.50 4.88 -16.38
CA ARG A 81 -0.80 5.46 -16.68
C ARG A 81 -1.85 4.37 -16.83
N ASP A 82 -2.96 4.52 -16.09
CA ASP A 82 -4.10 3.60 -16.18
C ASP A 82 -4.92 3.84 -17.46
N GLY A 83 -5.98 3.06 -17.67
CA GLY A 83 -6.87 3.18 -18.82
C GLY A 83 -7.63 4.50 -18.91
N PHE A 84 -7.66 5.28 -17.84
CA PHE A 84 -8.24 6.63 -17.79
C PHE A 84 -7.19 7.75 -17.91
N GLY A 85 -5.92 7.39 -18.15
CA GLY A 85 -4.80 8.32 -18.29
C GLY A 85 -4.30 8.93 -16.98
N ARG A 86 -4.75 8.40 -15.82
CA ARG A 86 -4.33 8.88 -14.50
C ARG A 86 -2.94 8.33 -14.14
N GLU A 87 -2.14 9.16 -13.47
CA GLU A 87 -0.92 8.69 -12.81
C GLU A 87 -1.29 7.69 -11.73
N THR A 88 -0.78 6.49 -11.85
CA THR A 88 -1.15 5.34 -11.01
C THR A 88 0.09 4.63 -10.52
N VAL A 89 0.09 4.19 -9.27
CA VAL A 89 1.16 3.36 -8.72
C VAL A 89 0.56 2.09 -8.14
N THR A 90 1.06 0.94 -8.56
CA THR A 90 0.72 -0.35 -7.96
C THR A 90 1.79 -0.75 -6.95
N PHE A 91 1.37 -1.14 -5.75
CA PHE A 91 2.17 -1.80 -4.73
C PHE A 91 1.78 -3.27 -4.71
N ALA A 92 2.68 -4.14 -5.18
CA ALA A 92 2.52 -5.58 -5.09
C ALA A 92 3.37 -6.11 -3.94
N ARG A 93 2.74 -6.64 -2.91
CA ARG A 93 3.41 -7.16 -1.71
C ARG A 93 3.24 -8.66 -1.63
N THR A 94 4.34 -9.38 -1.52
CA THR A 94 4.36 -10.84 -1.38
C THR A 94 5.00 -11.22 -0.05
N PHE A 95 4.29 -12.01 0.73
CA PHE A 95 4.77 -12.63 1.96
C PHE A 95 4.97 -14.12 1.69
N TRP A 96 6.20 -14.58 1.83
CA TRP A 96 6.62 -15.93 1.49
C TRP A 96 6.51 -16.85 2.72
N PHE A 97 5.26 -17.23 3.05
CA PHE A 97 4.98 -18.33 3.99
C PHE A 97 5.22 -19.67 3.27
N ASP A 98 4.70 -20.80 3.80
CA ASP A 98 4.72 -22.10 3.09
C ASP A 98 4.09 -21.98 1.69
N THR A 99 3.09 -21.12 1.56
CA THR A 99 2.53 -20.67 0.28
C THR A 99 2.60 -19.16 0.20
N ALA A 100 2.98 -18.62 -0.96
CA ALA A 100 3.03 -17.18 -1.17
C ALA A 100 1.64 -16.54 -0.97
N GLN A 101 1.59 -15.44 -0.22
CA GLN A 101 0.37 -14.66 -0.02
C GLN A 101 0.60 -13.22 -0.48
N HIS A 102 -0.40 -12.66 -1.15
CA HIS A 102 -0.32 -11.35 -1.78
C HIS A 102 -1.22 -10.33 -1.06
N TRP A 103 -0.70 -9.11 -0.98
CA TRP A 103 -1.46 -7.93 -0.55
C TRP A 103 -1.15 -6.79 -1.48
N ASP A 104 -2.02 -6.60 -2.47
CA ASP A 104 -1.81 -5.67 -3.56
C ASP A 104 -2.68 -4.42 -3.37
N ALA A 105 -2.21 -3.31 -3.91
CA ALA A 105 -2.90 -2.05 -3.90
C ALA A 105 -2.56 -1.23 -5.14
N THR A 106 -3.55 -0.54 -5.68
CA THR A 106 -3.39 0.37 -6.81
C THR A 106 -3.79 1.77 -6.37
N MET A 107 -2.91 2.73 -6.49
CA MET A 107 -3.07 4.08 -5.94
C MET A 107 -3.11 5.15 -7.01
N ILE A 108 -3.99 6.13 -6.85
CA ILE A 108 -4.04 7.37 -7.64
C ILE A 108 -4.10 8.57 -6.69
N TYR A 109 -3.73 9.75 -7.16
CA TYR A 109 -4.04 11.00 -6.45
C TYR A 109 -5.36 11.57 -6.95
N SER A 110 -6.30 11.82 -6.05
CA SER A 110 -7.55 12.53 -6.30
C SER A 110 -7.44 13.99 -5.85
N ALA A 111 -7.52 14.92 -6.81
CA ALA A 111 -7.52 16.36 -6.49
C ALA A 111 -8.80 16.77 -5.75
N GLU A 112 -9.94 16.17 -6.07
CA GLU A 112 -11.22 16.41 -5.42
C GLU A 112 -11.18 16.08 -3.93
N ARG A 113 -10.50 14.96 -3.59
CA ARG A 113 -10.39 14.49 -2.20
C ARG A 113 -9.14 15.03 -1.50
N SER A 114 -8.23 15.67 -2.24
CA SER A 114 -6.91 16.10 -1.76
C SER A 114 -6.14 14.97 -1.06
N ALA A 115 -6.27 13.74 -1.56
CA ALA A 115 -5.73 12.54 -0.96
C ALA A 115 -5.32 11.51 -2.01
N ILE A 116 -4.50 10.55 -1.62
CA ILE A 116 -4.33 9.34 -2.40
C ILE A 116 -5.55 8.44 -2.17
N VAL A 117 -6.10 7.91 -3.26
CA VAL A 117 -7.12 6.86 -3.22
C VAL A 117 -6.41 5.54 -3.48
N ASP A 118 -6.44 4.68 -2.49
CA ASP A 118 -5.87 3.32 -2.51
C ASP A 118 -6.97 2.31 -2.78
N TYR A 119 -6.88 1.64 -3.92
CA TYR A 119 -7.77 0.54 -4.27
C TYR A 119 -7.12 -0.77 -3.85
N LEU A 120 -7.65 -1.37 -2.80
CA LEU A 120 -7.14 -2.61 -2.25
C LEU A 120 -7.48 -3.81 -3.15
N GLY A 121 -6.48 -4.66 -3.36
CA GLY A 121 -6.58 -5.89 -4.12
C GLY A 121 -6.61 -5.69 -5.63
N THR A 122 -7.04 -6.74 -6.33
CA THR A 122 -6.91 -6.85 -7.79
C THR A 122 -8.09 -6.27 -8.58
N HIS A 123 -9.19 -5.87 -7.95
CA HIS A 123 -10.44 -5.52 -8.66
C HIS A 123 -10.93 -4.08 -8.42
N GLN A 124 -10.20 -3.28 -7.66
CA GLN A 124 -10.58 -1.90 -7.32
C GLN A 124 -12.01 -1.74 -6.73
N HIS A 125 -12.48 -2.74 -6.00
CA HIS A 125 -13.82 -2.72 -5.37
C HIS A 125 -13.84 -1.95 -4.06
N LEU A 126 -12.72 -1.95 -3.33
CA LEU A 126 -12.56 -1.26 -2.06
C LEU A 126 -11.56 -0.12 -2.23
N ALA A 127 -12.07 1.10 -2.17
CA ALA A 127 -11.28 2.32 -2.21
C ALA A 127 -11.13 2.90 -0.79
N VAL A 128 -9.93 3.34 -0.46
CA VAL A 128 -9.56 3.90 0.84
C VAL A 128 -8.79 5.20 0.62
N ASP A 129 -9.21 6.28 1.26
CA ASP A 129 -8.43 7.52 1.25
C ASP A 129 -7.22 7.37 2.14
N LEU A 130 -6.05 7.81 1.67
CA LEU A 130 -4.82 7.81 2.43
C LEU A 130 -4.36 9.25 2.68
N HIS A 131 -4.19 9.59 3.95
CA HIS A 131 -3.58 10.83 4.41
C HIS A 131 -2.13 10.57 4.80
N MET A 132 -1.24 11.41 4.35
CA MET A 132 0.20 11.23 4.50
C MET A 132 0.83 12.44 5.16
N THR A 133 1.81 12.20 6.02
CA THR A 133 2.64 13.24 6.63
C THR A 133 4.09 12.74 6.75
N ALA A 134 5.05 13.67 6.73
CA ALA A 134 6.41 13.41 7.15
C ALA A 134 6.52 13.56 8.66
N ASP A 135 7.29 12.71 9.32
CA ASP A 135 7.64 12.91 10.73
C ASP A 135 8.93 13.73 10.87
N GLU A 136 9.26 14.11 12.11
CA GLU A 136 10.43 14.94 12.42
C GLU A 136 11.77 14.25 12.09
N GLN A 137 11.79 12.93 11.95
CA GLN A 137 12.97 12.12 11.60
C GLN A 137 13.04 11.83 10.09
N GLY A 138 12.13 12.39 9.30
CA GLY A 138 12.06 12.16 7.85
C GLY A 138 11.38 10.85 7.47
N GLY A 139 10.66 10.22 8.38
CA GLY A 139 9.83 9.06 8.11
C GLY A 139 8.51 9.43 7.45
N LEU A 140 7.91 8.49 6.71
CA LEU A 140 6.60 8.63 6.11
C LEU A 140 5.56 7.97 7.02
N LEU A 141 4.54 8.74 7.40
CA LEU A 141 3.36 8.27 8.11
C LEU A 141 2.17 8.28 7.18
N ILE A 142 1.46 7.16 7.07
CA ILE A 142 0.25 7.03 6.26
C ILE A 142 -0.89 6.55 7.17
N ARG A 143 -2.02 7.22 7.10
CA ARG A 143 -3.23 6.82 7.81
C ARG A 143 -4.40 6.71 6.85
N SER A 144 -5.10 5.58 6.90
CA SER A 144 -6.31 5.39 6.12
C SER A 144 -7.48 6.20 6.67
N GLY A 145 -8.25 6.78 5.76
CA GLY A 145 -9.45 7.56 6.03
C GLY A 145 -10.73 6.85 5.63
N GLU A 146 -11.54 7.54 4.84
CA GLU A 146 -12.83 7.05 4.36
C GLU A 146 -12.66 5.79 3.50
N GLN A 147 -13.56 4.82 3.72
CA GLN A 147 -13.59 3.57 2.97
C GLN A 147 -14.88 3.49 2.18
N ARG A 148 -14.75 3.17 0.91
CA ARG A 148 -15.86 3.05 -0.05
C ARG A 148 -15.80 1.71 -0.74
N PHE A 149 -16.92 1.02 -0.75
CA PHE A 149 -17.07 -0.21 -1.52
C PHE A 149 -17.89 0.07 -2.77
N SER A 150 -17.42 -0.37 -3.92
CA SER A 150 -18.11 -0.22 -5.19
C SER A 150 -18.17 -1.54 -5.94
N GLU A 151 -19.36 -2.06 -6.15
CA GLU A 151 -19.60 -3.24 -7.00
C GLU A 151 -20.79 -2.98 -7.92
N CYS A 152 -20.70 -3.42 -9.17
CA CYS A 152 -21.78 -3.30 -10.19
C CYS A 152 -22.34 -1.88 -10.34
N GLY A 153 -21.51 -0.86 -10.16
CA GLY A 153 -21.94 0.55 -10.33
C GLY A 153 -22.58 1.18 -9.10
N ILE A 154 -22.83 0.42 -8.04
CA ILE A 154 -23.39 0.90 -6.77
C ILE A 154 -22.23 1.16 -5.81
N GLY A 155 -22.07 2.42 -5.39
CA GLY A 155 -21.11 2.80 -4.34
C GLY A 155 -21.81 2.83 -2.98
N LEU A 156 -21.26 2.10 -2.01
CA LEU A 156 -21.75 2.09 -0.64
C LEU A 156 -20.61 2.49 0.30
N ALA A 157 -20.91 3.39 1.24
CA ALA A 157 -20.02 3.64 2.35
C ALA A 157 -19.91 2.38 3.22
N VAL A 158 -18.69 1.99 3.58
CA VAL A 158 -18.49 0.84 4.45
C VAL A 158 -19.00 1.18 5.85
N PRO A 159 -19.88 0.38 6.45
CA PRO A 159 -20.41 0.66 7.79
C PRO A 159 -19.28 0.78 8.83
N ARG A 160 -19.37 1.77 9.72
CA ARG A 160 -18.33 2.07 10.73
C ARG A 160 -17.94 0.88 11.62
N LEU A 161 -18.84 -0.09 11.80
CA LEU A 161 -18.56 -1.30 12.59
C LEU A 161 -17.53 -2.22 11.94
N ILE A 162 -17.47 -2.24 10.61
CA ILE A 162 -16.57 -3.12 9.85
C ILE A 162 -15.40 -2.37 9.21
N THR A 163 -15.37 -1.02 9.31
CA THR A 163 -14.23 -0.23 8.86
C THR A 163 -13.01 -0.49 9.75
N ALA A 164 -11.86 -0.58 9.11
CA ALA A 164 -10.57 -0.67 9.81
C ALA A 164 -9.71 0.53 9.45
N VAL A 165 -8.94 1.03 10.40
CA VAL A 165 -7.92 2.05 10.17
C VAL A 165 -6.58 1.37 10.03
N ALA A 166 -5.92 1.61 8.90
CA ALA A 166 -4.54 1.22 8.67
C ALA A 166 -3.63 2.42 9.02
N GLU A 167 -2.60 2.14 9.78
CA GLU A 167 -1.48 3.05 10.04
C GLU A 167 -0.22 2.39 9.51
N VAL A 168 0.51 3.11 8.66
CA VAL A 168 1.77 2.68 8.07
C VAL A 168 2.85 3.67 8.49
N ARG A 169 3.98 3.16 8.95
CA ARG A 169 5.20 3.92 9.17
C ARG A 169 6.29 3.33 8.29
N GLU A 170 6.91 4.15 7.48
CA GLU A 170 8.07 3.75 6.69
C GLU A 170 9.20 4.76 6.94
N SER A 171 10.38 4.28 7.29
CA SER A 171 11.56 5.07 7.56
C SER A 171 12.79 4.42 6.94
N TYR A 172 13.90 5.14 6.92
CA TYR A 172 15.19 4.62 6.50
C TYR A 172 16.16 4.62 7.67
N ASP A 173 16.90 3.54 7.82
CA ASP A 173 17.91 3.35 8.84
C ASP A 173 19.29 3.43 8.16
N ASP A 174 19.99 4.53 8.39
CA ASP A 174 21.30 4.78 7.78
C ASP A 174 22.39 3.84 8.30
N ASP A 175 22.28 3.37 9.55
CA ASP A 175 23.25 2.46 10.13
C ASP A 175 23.18 1.07 9.51
N LEU A 176 21.96 0.64 9.15
CA LEU A 176 21.70 -0.67 8.54
C LEU A 176 21.58 -0.60 7.01
N ASP A 177 21.53 0.59 6.42
CA ASP A 177 21.28 0.81 4.98
C ASP A 177 20.00 0.11 4.49
N GLN A 178 18.91 0.23 5.27
CA GLN A 178 17.66 -0.47 5.04
C GLN A 178 16.43 0.39 5.31
N PHE A 179 15.37 0.13 4.56
CA PHE A 179 14.03 0.60 4.88
C PHE A 179 13.45 -0.20 6.05
N ARG A 180 12.78 0.50 6.96
CA ARG A 180 11.95 -0.08 8.01
C ARG A 180 10.49 0.18 7.69
N ILE A 181 9.66 -0.84 7.81
CA ILE A 181 8.22 -0.70 7.61
C ILE A 181 7.46 -1.32 8.79
N GLU A 182 6.44 -0.62 9.25
CA GLU A 182 5.46 -1.13 10.21
C GLU A 182 4.06 -0.79 9.72
N VAL A 183 3.19 -1.79 9.72
CA VAL A 183 1.77 -1.65 9.36
C VAL A 183 0.92 -2.24 10.46
N VAL A 184 -0.06 -1.46 10.92
CA VAL A 184 -1.04 -1.90 11.91
C VAL A 184 -2.43 -1.56 11.39
N VAL A 185 -3.29 -2.55 11.33
CA VAL A 185 -4.70 -2.40 10.93
C VAL A 185 -5.57 -2.67 12.15
N THR A 186 -6.35 -1.68 12.55
CA THR A 186 -7.17 -1.72 13.77
C THR A 186 -8.62 -1.40 13.45
N ASN A 187 -9.54 -2.20 13.99
CA ASN A 187 -10.97 -1.89 13.99
C ASN A 187 -11.36 -1.34 15.37
N ARG A 188 -12.25 -0.35 15.41
CA ARG A 188 -12.65 0.32 16.68
C ARG A 188 -13.34 -0.61 17.66
N VAL A 189 -14.02 -1.64 17.18
CA VAL A 189 -14.80 -2.58 18.00
C VAL A 189 -13.98 -3.83 18.33
N PHE A 190 -13.27 -4.35 17.34
CA PHE A 190 -12.56 -5.63 17.46
C PHE A 190 -11.10 -5.49 17.85
N GLY A 191 -10.57 -4.26 17.92
CA GLY A 191 -9.18 -3.98 18.20
C GLY A 191 -8.26 -4.31 17.01
N PRO A 192 -6.97 -4.65 17.27
CA PRO A 192 -6.03 -4.98 16.21
C PRO A 192 -6.49 -6.19 15.39
N LEU A 193 -6.57 -6.02 14.06
CA LEU A 193 -6.98 -7.06 13.13
C LEU A 193 -5.78 -7.77 12.52
N PHE A 194 -4.76 -6.99 12.16
CA PHE A 194 -3.64 -7.46 11.38
C PHE A 194 -2.48 -6.46 11.49
N GLY A 195 -1.26 -6.94 11.34
CA GLY A 195 -0.11 -6.07 11.21
C GLY A 195 1.15 -6.85 10.84
N TYR A 196 2.15 -6.12 10.41
CA TYR A 196 3.49 -6.63 10.18
C TYR A 196 4.52 -5.53 10.39
N ARG A 197 5.75 -5.93 10.68
CA ARG A 197 6.91 -5.06 10.74
C ARG A 197 8.16 -5.80 10.32
N GLY A 198 9.11 -5.09 9.74
CA GLY A 198 10.39 -5.62 9.32
C GLY A 198 11.20 -4.63 8.50
N THR A 199 12.20 -5.15 7.82
CA THR A 199 13.15 -4.37 7.03
C THR A 199 13.30 -4.92 5.61
N PHE A 200 13.71 -4.05 4.69
CA PHE A 200 14.03 -4.43 3.32
C PHE A 200 15.02 -3.47 2.69
N THR A 201 15.73 -3.94 1.68
CA THR A 201 16.50 -3.10 0.76
C THR A 201 15.76 -2.92 -0.54
N ALA A 202 15.94 -1.79 -1.22
CA ALA A 202 15.26 -1.49 -2.48
C ALA A 202 16.26 -1.38 -3.64
N THR A 203 15.93 -2.01 -4.76
CA THR A 203 16.63 -1.89 -6.03
C THR A 203 15.74 -1.21 -7.05
N TYR A 204 16.34 -0.46 -7.97
CA TYR A 204 15.63 0.27 -9.02
C TYR A 204 16.11 -0.24 -10.36
N SER A 205 15.18 -0.54 -11.25
CA SER A 205 15.46 -1.03 -12.60
C SER A 205 14.68 -0.23 -13.63
N GLU A 206 15.20 -0.13 -14.82
CA GLU A 206 14.48 0.43 -15.95
C GLU A 206 13.26 -0.42 -16.27
N LEU A 207 12.14 0.26 -16.50
CA LEU A 207 10.84 -0.33 -16.81
C LEU A 207 10.44 0.02 -18.24
N THR A 208 10.75 -0.86 -19.18
CA THR A 208 10.37 -0.69 -20.60
C THR A 208 8.89 -0.96 -20.84
N GLN A 209 8.31 -1.88 -20.07
CA GLN A 209 6.88 -2.21 -20.14
C GLN A 209 6.38 -2.65 -18.77
N VAL A 210 5.21 -2.12 -18.36
CA VAL A 210 4.54 -2.54 -17.12
C VAL A 210 4.01 -3.97 -17.30
N PRO A 211 4.40 -4.91 -16.42
CA PRO A 211 3.89 -6.27 -16.49
C PRO A 211 2.36 -6.32 -16.38
N ALA A 212 1.72 -7.18 -17.14
CA ALA A 212 0.24 -7.25 -17.19
C ALA A 212 -0.37 -7.54 -15.81
N TRP A 213 0.29 -8.35 -14.98
CA TRP A 213 -0.16 -8.74 -13.65
C TRP A 213 -0.14 -7.59 -12.62
N VAL A 214 0.60 -6.52 -12.91
CA VAL A 214 0.66 -5.30 -12.07
C VAL A 214 -0.64 -4.49 -12.18
N ARG A 215 -1.31 -4.58 -13.33
CA ARG A 215 -2.56 -3.86 -13.56
C ARG A 215 -3.72 -4.58 -12.88
N PRO A 216 -4.68 -3.85 -12.32
CA PRO A 216 -5.87 -4.47 -11.76
C PRO A 216 -6.68 -5.17 -12.87
N VAL A 217 -7.36 -6.24 -12.51
CA VAL A 217 -8.25 -6.99 -13.42
C VAL A 217 -9.38 -6.09 -13.97
N LYS A 218 -9.82 -5.14 -13.14
CA LYS A 218 -10.83 -4.15 -13.51
C LYS A 218 -10.44 -2.79 -12.93
N GLU A 219 -10.32 -1.81 -13.81
CA GLU A 219 -10.10 -0.41 -13.44
C GLU A 219 -11.44 0.32 -13.26
N THR A 220 -11.52 1.24 -12.30
CA THR A 220 -12.66 2.12 -12.07
C THR A 220 -12.30 3.58 -12.31
N ALA A 221 -13.20 4.33 -12.99
CA ALA A 221 -13.05 5.77 -13.17
C ALA A 221 -13.30 6.56 -11.86
N ARG A 222 -13.98 5.97 -10.88
CA ARG A 222 -14.34 6.64 -9.61
C ARG A 222 -13.12 6.76 -8.71
N ALA A 223 -12.99 7.92 -8.05
CA ALA A 223 -11.98 8.22 -7.03
C ALA A 223 -12.66 8.40 -5.65
#